data_a9e9cb9d5c8630b052f5774d3c357d7e
#
_entry.id   a9e9cb9d5c8630b052f5774d3c357d7e
#
_cell.length_a   1.000
_cell.length_b   1.000
_cell.length_c   1.000
_cell.angle_alpha   90.00
_cell.angle_beta   90.00
_cell.angle_gamma   90.00
#
_symmetry.space_group_name_H-M   'P 1'
#
loop_
_entity.id
_entity.type
_entity.pdbx_description
1 polymer ?
#
loop_
_entity_poly.entity_id
_entity_poly.type
_entity_poly.pdbx_seq_one_letter_code
_entity_poly.pdbx_strand_id
1 'polypeptide(L)'
;MNTHAWRFVLASLVTLALACEPDGRPLGPNTPALSASREGVPFAEGLSSPGWQLTARNLVVQARLGPIPAGHAYPILGVAEYLAVQRAEAAAQVGGRALLETDRGAVAGASVVVLSYLFPNQAQALEDSVTAQANAGPGQPHPAFEAGEAIGRDVGAEIVARAMADGFTNPNTATPPVGPGFWTSSATPPQRVNGGQLPGVQPWFLTSASQFRPGPPPAFGSPAFQAGLAEIRQISDTRTPEQVRIAMFWAFNAGTITGSGFWMEVASQDVLQHGLSEREATHVFALVSATIADAQIGCWDAKLTYWLIRPWKADPAITVLPAVGMPNHPSYPSGHSCVSSSAAEVLSAFFPEERAQLDAMVIEAGLSRMYAGIHYRFDIEAGQALGRSVARLAIAADASGNSVLTP
;
A
#
# COMPACT_ATOMS: atom_id res chain seq x y z
N MET A 1 -15.17 7.80 -81.13
CA MET A 1 -14.43 6.74 -80.44
C MET A 1 -14.13 7.25 -79.04
N ASN A 2 -14.97 6.84 -78.10
CA ASN A 2 -14.99 7.37 -76.71
C ASN A 2 -14.19 6.46 -75.74
N THR A 3 -13.25 7.05 -75.07
CA THR A 3 -12.54 6.39 -73.94
C THR A 3 -13.00 7.02 -72.61
N HIS A 4 -13.78 6.26 -71.84
CA HIS A 4 -14.17 6.65 -70.48
C HIS A 4 -13.04 6.29 -69.49
N ALA A 5 -12.48 7.33 -68.89
CA ALA A 5 -11.57 7.19 -67.75
C ALA A 5 -12.38 7.05 -66.46
N TRP A 6 -12.21 5.92 -65.74
CA TRP A 6 -12.76 5.70 -64.45
C TRP A 6 -11.79 6.27 -63.38
N ARG A 7 -12.27 7.25 -62.62
CA ARG A 7 -11.58 7.76 -61.43
C ARG A 7 -11.95 6.88 -60.23
N PHE A 8 -10.98 6.18 -59.68
CA PHE A 8 -11.10 5.54 -58.37
C PHE A 8 -10.92 6.61 -57.28
N VAL A 9 -11.98 6.85 -56.52
CA VAL A 9 -11.93 7.60 -55.27
C VAL A 9 -11.55 6.61 -54.20
N LEU A 10 -10.31 6.71 -53.69
CA LEU A 10 -9.92 6.02 -52.45
C LEU A 10 -10.58 6.75 -51.26
N ALA A 11 -11.62 6.17 -50.70
CA ALA A 11 -12.14 6.54 -49.39
C ALA A 11 -11.20 5.98 -48.35
N SER A 12 -10.37 6.83 -47.74
CA SER A 12 -9.62 6.49 -46.54
C SER A 12 -10.60 6.35 -45.39
N LEU A 13 -10.91 5.10 -45.02
CA LEU A 13 -11.53 4.80 -43.75
C LEU A 13 -10.50 5.08 -42.62
N VAL A 14 -10.62 6.23 -42.02
CA VAL A 14 -10.02 6.49 -40.71
C VAL A 14 -10.83 5.70 -39.71
N THR A 15 -10.36 4.50 -39.39
CA THR A 15 -10.82 3.80 -38.20
C THR A 15 -10.35 4.61 -36.97
N LEU A 16 -11.24 5.43 -36.40
CA LEU A 16 -11.09 5.86 -35.02
C LEU A 16 -11.13 4.57 -34.15
N ALA A 17 -9.95 4.11 -33.75
CA ALA A 17 -9.86 3.27 -32.60
C ALA A 17 -10.30 4.15 -31.40
N LEU A 18 -11.56 3.98 -30.98
CA LEU A 18 -11.96 4.37 -29.63
C LEU A 18 -11.08 3.53 -28.69
N ALA A 19 -9.99 4.15 -28.24
CA ALA A 19 -9.34 3.69 -27.03
C ALA A 19 -10.41 3.81 -25.94
N CYS A 20 -10.95 2.70 -25.48
CA CYS A 20 -11.63 2.64 -24.21
C CYS A 20 -10.63 3.13 -23.18
N GLU A 21 -10.82 4.35 -22.66
CA GLU A 21 -10.21 4.73 -21.41
C GLU A 21 -10.67 3.70 -20.38
N PRO A 22 -9.77 3.04 -19.66
CA PRO A 22 -10.16 2.20 -18.54
C PRO A 22 -10.89 3.12 -17.55
N ASP A 23 -12.06 2.70 -17.16
CA ASP A 23 -13.03 3.38 -16.30
C ASP A 23 -12.37 4.32 -15.30
N GLY A 24 -12.41 5.62 -15.56
CA GLY A 24 -12.22 6.83 -14.75
C GLY A 24 -11.49 6.77 -13.41
N ARG A 25 -10.70 5.72 -13.13
CA ARG A 25 -9.90 5.64 -11.92
C ARG A 25 -8.69 6.55 -12.07
N PRO A 26 -8.55 7.49 -11.12
CA PRO A 26 -7.38 8.34 -11.11
C PRO A 26 -6.11 7.54 -10.86
N LEU A 27 -5.28 7.40 -11.88
CA LEU A 27 -3.96 6.80 -11.80
C LEU A 27 -2.92 7.86 -11.48
N GLY A 28 -2.90 8.41 -10.24
CA GLY A 28 -1.85 9.35 -9.89
C GLY A 28 -1.98 10.05 -8.53
N PRO A 29 -0.86 10.38 -7.90
CA PRO A 29 -0.83 11.06 -6.59
C PRO A 29 -1.43 12.47 -6.60
N ASN A 30 -1.70 13.05 -7.77
CA ASN A 30 -2.31 14.38 -7.96
C ASN A 30 -3.78 14.31 -8.40
N THR A 31 -4.39 13.13 -8.42
CA THR A 31 -5.82 13.06 -8.68
C THR A 31 -6.56 13.55 -7.45
N PRO A 32 -7.55 14.45 -7.59
CA PRO A 32 -8.35 14.85 -6.45
C PRO A 32 -8.91 13.57 -5.82
N ALA A 33 -8.61 13.36 -4.54
CA ALA A 33 -9.17 12.23 -3.82
C ALA A 33 -10.68 12.22 -4.02
N LEU A 34 -11.29 11.06 -4.22
CA LEU A 34 -12.74 10.90 -4.36
C LEU A 34 -13.52 11.52 -3.20
N SER A 35 -12.84 11.81 -2.09
CA SER A 35 -13.33 12.58 -0.95
C SER A 35 -13.74 14.02 -1.28
N ALA A 36 -13.12 14.68 -2.25
CA ALA A 36 -13.49 16.05 -2.63
C ALA A 36 -14.90 16.14 -3.24
N SER A 37 -15.42 15.06 -3.82
CA SER A 37 -16.78 15.01 -4.35
C SER A 37 -17.83 14.57 -3.32
N ARG A 38 -17.42 14.23 -2.09
CA ARG A 38 -18.30 13.79 -0.99
C ARG A 38 -18.20 14.68 0.27
N GLU A 39 -17.55 15.85 0.16
CA GLU A 39 -17.72 16.90 1.15
C GLU A 39 -19.21 17.23 1.23
N GLY A 40 -19.85 16.80 2.31
CA GLY A 40 -21.27 17.05 2.53
C GLY A 40 -22.17 15.82 2.61
N VAL A 41 -21.66 14.57 2.50
CA VAL A 41 -22.47 13.41 2.88
C VAL A 41 -22.73 13.50 4.38
N PRO A 42 -23.99 13.61 4.81
CA PRO A 42 -24.29 13.67 6.23
C PRO A 42 -23.67 12.48 6.96
N PHE A 43 -23.11 12.72 8.14
CA PHE A 43 -22.55 11.66 9.00
C PHE A 43 -23.48 10.42 9.14
N ALA A 44 -24.81 10.67 9.16
CA ALA A 44 -25.82 9.61 9.25
C ALA A 44 -25.97 8.75 7.97
N GLU A 45 -25.34 9.08 6.86
CA GLU A 45 -25.57 8.45 5.55
C GLU A 45 -24.29 7.84 4.93
N GLY A 46 -23.09 8.19 5.42
CA GLY A 46 -21.83 7.72 4.88
C GLY A 46 -21.04 6.78 5.81
N LEU A 47 -20.05 6.07 5.30
CA LEU A 47 -19.09 5.31 6.10
C LEU A 47 -18.12 6.26 6.81
N SER A 48 -17.70 5.90 8.03
CA SER A 48 -16.68 6.63 8.81
C SER A 48 -15.26 6.23 8.40
N SER A 49 -15.02 4.93 8.21
CA SER A 49 -13.68 4.38 7.97
C SER A 49 -12.97 4.94 6.73
N PRO A 50 -13.59 5.13 5.54
CA PRO A 50 -12.88 5.73 4.41
C PRO A 50 -12.38 7.15 4.70
N GLY A 51 -13.12 7.92 5.51
CA GLY A 51 -12.72 9.26 5.95
C GLY A 51 -11.49 9.24 6.86
N TRP A 52 -11.43 8.31 7.82
CA TRP A 52 -10.28 8.15 8.69
C TRP A 52 -9.06 7.60 7.94
N GLN A 53 -9.26 6.67 6.99
CA GLN A 53 -8.19 6.20 6.11
C GLN A 53 -7.64 7.33 5.22
N LEU A 54 -8.49 8.25 4.74
CA LEU A 54 -8.03 9.46 4.05
C LEU A 54 -7.25 10.38 4.98
N THR A 55 -7.73 10.59 6.21
CA THR A 55 -7.03 11.38 7.24
C THR A 55 -5.63 10.80 7.48
N ALA A 56 -5.51 9.49 7.65
CA ALA A 56 -4.22 8.82 7.80
C ALA A 56 -3.28 9.06 6.61
N ARG A 57 -3.77 8.95 5.37
CA ARG A 57 -2.97 9.24 4.17
C ARG A 57 -2.49 10.69 4.13
N ASN A 58 -3.34 11.64 4.50
CA ASN A 58 -2.99 13.07 4.57
C ASN A 58 -1.92 13.32 5.64
N LEU A 59 -2.03 12.70 6.80
CA LEU A 59 -1.04 12.81 7.88
C LEU A 59 0.31 12.20 7.49
N VAL A 60 0.32 11.08 6.78
CA VAL A 60 1.53 10.48 6.20
C VAL A 60 2.24 11.45 5.25
N VAL A 61 1.49 12.14 4.39
CA VAL A 61 2.03 13.17 3.49
C VAL A 61 2.59 14.37 4.26
N GLN A 62 1.81 14.91 5.20
CA GLN A 62 2.20 16.08 6.01
C GLN A 62 3.45 15.80 6.86
N ALA A 63 3.51 14.63 7.49
CA ALA A 63 4.66 14.21 8.29
C ALA A 63 5.85 13.75 7.42
N ARG A 64 5.69 13.71 6.09
CA ARG A 64 6.68 13.23 5.12
C ARG A 64 7.22 11.85 5.48
N LEU A 65 6.36 10.95 5.95
CA LEU A 65 6.78 9.58 6.25
C LEU A 65 7.26 8.89 4.97
N GLY A 66 8.34 8.13 5.11
CA GLY A 66 8.82 7.28 4.03
C GLY A 66 8.02 5.97 3.94
N PRO A 67 8.27 5.15 2.90
CA PRO A 67 7.50 3.92 2.66
C PRO A 67 7.50 2.92 3.83
N ILE A 68 8.59 2.83 4.60
CA ILE A 68 8.72 1.88 5.71
C ILE A 68 7.84 2.28 6.90
N PRO A 69 7.98 3.49 7.48
CA PRO A 69 7.10 3.88 8.58
C PRO A 69 5.63 4.03 8.16
N ALA A 70 5.34 4.42 6.92
CA ALA A 70 3.97 4.45 6.43
C ALA A 70 3.36 3.03 6.36
N GLY A 71 4.12 2.04 5.86
CA GLY A 71 3.67 0.65 5.81
C GLY A 71 3.45 0.02 7.20
N HIS A 72 4.12 0.54 8.23
CA HIS A 72 3.86 0.15 9.62
C HIS A 72 2.64 0.87 10.21
N ALA A 73 2.37 2.11 9.81
CA ALA A 73 1.28 2.92 10.37
C ALA A 73 -0.13 2.45 9.93
N TYR A 74 -0.31 2.11 8.65
CA TYR A 74 -1.63 1.75 8.13
C TYR A 74 -2.26 0.51 8.78
N PRO A 75 -1.55 -0.60 9.06
CA PRO A 75 -2.18 -1.75 9.71
C PRO A 75 -2.57 -1.48 11.16
N ILE A 76 -1.86 -0.61 11.88
CA ILE A 76 -2.25 -0.23 13.24
C ILE A 76 -3.64 0.42 13.21
N LEU A 77 -3.92 1.29 12.23
CA LEU A 77 -5.22 1.90 12.05
C LEU A 77 -6.27 0.89 11.58
N GLY A 78 -6.02 0.21 10.45
CA GLY A 78 -7.02 -0.66 9.84
C GLY A 78 -7.45 -1.82 10.76
N VAL A 79 -6.51 -2.45 11.46
CA VAL A 79 -6.82 -3.53 12.40
C VAL A 79 -7.59 -2.99 13.61
N ALA A 80 -7.22 -1.82 14.14
CA ALA A 80 -7.96 -1.21 15.26
C ALA A 80 -9.41 -0.88 14.88
N GLU A 81 -9.63 -0.29 13.69
CA GLU A 81 -10.98 0.02 13.20
C GLU A 81 -11.84 -1.24 13.08
N TYR A 82 -11.30 -2.32 12.48
CA TYR A 82 -12.06 -3.55 12.28
C TYR A 82 -12.41 -4.27 13.59
N LEU A 83 -11.44 -4.43 14.49
CA LEU A 83 -11.68 -5.06 15.80
C LEU A 83 -12.62 -4.22 16.66
N ALA A 84 -12.56 -2.89 16.55
CA ALA A 84 -13.47 -1.98 17.25
C ALA A 84 -14.92 -2.18 16.78
N VAL A 85 -15.17 -2.22 15.47
CA VAL A 85 -16.50 -2.49 14.91
C VAL A 85 -17.02 -3.85 15.37
N GLN A 86 -16.21 -4.92 15.27
CA GLN A 86 -16.62 -6.25 15.71
C GLN A 86 -17.02 -6.29 17.20
N ARG A 87 -16.20 -5.65 18.06
CA ARG A 87 -16.46 -5.60 19.52
C ARG A 87 -17.70 -4.75 19.83
N ALA A 88 -17.88 -3.66 19.10
CA ALA A 88 -19.04 -2.78 19.27
C ALA A 88 -20.34 -3.46 18.85
N GLU A 89 -20.36 -4.15 17.72
CA GLU A 89 -21.51 -4.96 17.28
C GLU A 89 -21.84 -6.10 18.25
N ALA A 90 -20.82 -6.79 18.79
CA ALA A 90 -21.02 -7.85 19.78
C ALA A 90 -21.62 -7.34 21.11
N ALA A 91 -21.28 -6.11 21.50
CA ALA A 91 -21.82 -5.47 22.69
C ALA A 91 -23.19 -4.81 22.45
N ALA A 92 -23.49 -4.41 21.22
CA ALA A 92 -24.71 -3.71 20.88
C ALA A 92 -25.91 -4.66 20.91
N GLN A 93 -26.95 -4.28 21.66
CA GLN A 93 -28.26 -4.96 21.62
C GLN A 93 -29.26 -4.17 20.75
N VAL A 94 -28.76 -3.59 19.67
CA VAL A 94 -29.49 -2.67 18.79
C VAL A 94 -29.30 -3.07 17.33
N GLY A 95 -30.19 -2.59 16.46
CA GLY A 95 -30.09 -2.83 15.03
C GLY A 95 -30.43 -1.57 14.21
N GLY A 96 -30.37 -1.68 12.89
CA GLY A 96 -30.71 -0.60 12.00
C GLY A 96 -29.81 0.63 12.18
N ARG A 97 -30.41 1.82 12.27
CA ARG A 97 -29.67 3.09 12.37
C ARG A 97 -28.77 3.18 13.61
N ALA A 98 -29.23 2.66 14.75
CA ALA A 98 -28.45 2.71 15.98
C ALA A 98 -27.17 1.85 15.87
N LEU A 99 -27.24 0.68 15.21
CA LEU A 99 -26.04 -0.11 14.94
C LEU A 99 -25.06 0.65 14.05
N LEU A 100 -25.54 1.28 13.01
CA LEU A 100 -24.69 2.06 12.11
C LEU A 100 -24.01 3.24 12.84
N GLU A 101 -24.70 3.90 13.77
CA GLU A 101 -24.12 4.94 14.62
C GLU A 101 -23.07 4.36 15.57
N THR A 102 -23.33 3.17 16.14
CA THR A 102 -22.36 2.43 16.99
C THR A 102 -21.08 2.11 16.22
N ASP A 103 -21.18 1.56 15.01
CA ASP A 103 -20.03 1.21 14.18
C ASP A 103 -19.18 2.43 13.83
N ARG A 104 -19.82 3.55 13.49
CA ARG A 104 -19.14 4.82 13.20
C ARG A 104 -18.43 5.39 14.43
N GLY A 105 -19.05 5.28 15.60
CA GLY A 105 -18.43 5.64 16.86
C GLY A 105 -17.20 4.78 17.15
N ALA A 106 -17.30 3.47 16.95
CA ALA A 106 -16.22 2.53 17.14
C ALA A 106 -15.02 2.83 16.23
N VAL A 107 -15.28 3.10 14.96
CA VAL A 107 -14.24 3.55 14.02
C VAL A 107 -13.61 4.85 14.47
N ALA A 108 -14.40 5.87 14.82
CA ALA A 108 -13.89 7.17 15.23
C ALA A 108 -13.03 7.07 16.50
N GLY A 109 -13.50 6.31 17.50
CA GLY A 109 -12.77 6.07 18.75
C GLY A 109 -11.44 5.37 18.56
N ALA A 110 -11.41 4.30 17.75
CA ALA A 110 -10.17 3.59 17.42
C ALA A 110 -9.19 4.48 16.64
N SER A 111 -9.71 5.19 15.63
CA SER A 111 -8.89 6.03 14.76
C SER A 111 -8.23 7.18 15.50
N VAL A 112 -8.96 7.88 16.37
CA VAL A 112 -8.38 9.01 17.11
C VAL A 112 -7.26 8.58 18.02
N VAL A 113 -7.38 7.44 18.70
CA VAL A 113 -6.33 6.91 19.59
C VAL A 113 -5.09 6.51 18.80
N VAL A 114 -5.28 5.74 17.71
CA VAL A 114 -4.18 5.28 16.86
C VAL A 114 -3.47 6.45 16.18
N LEU A 115 -4.22 7.36 15.56
CA LEU A 115 -3.62 8.48 14.83
C LEU A 115 -2.98 9.50 15.76
N SER A 116 -3.49 9.69 16.99
CA SER A 116 -2.84 10.53 18.00
C SER A 116 -1.52 9.93 18.49
N TYR A 117 -1.43 8.61 18.61
CA TYR A 117 -0.17 7.91 18.88
C TYR A 117 0.84 8.09 17.74
N LEU A 118 0.41 7.90 16.49
CA LEU A 118 1.28 8.01 15.32
C LEU A 118 1.68 9.45 14.99
N PHE A 119 0.80 10.40 15.26
CA PHE A 119 0.96 11.82 14.93
C PHE A 119 0.57 12.73 16.10
N PRO A 120 1.34 12.72 17.20
CA PRO A 120 0.94 13.37 18.47
C PRO A 120 0.68 14.87 18.34
N ASN A 121 1.31 15.55 17.38
CA ASN A 121 1.08 16.96 17.12
C ASN A 121 -0.31 17.26 16.49
N GLN A 122 -1.04 16.23 16.08
CA GLN A 122 -2.38 16.33 15.49
C GLN A 122 -3.51 15.90 16.45
N ALA A 123 -3.17 15.47 17.67
CA ALA A 123 -4.11 14.88 18.60
C ALA A 123 -5.36 15.73 18.84
N GLN A 124 -5.20 17.05 19.02
CA GLN A 124 -6.36 17.95 19.23
C GLN A 124 -7.25 18.03 17.99
N ALA A 125 -6.67 18.17 16.80
CA ALA A 125 -7.45 18.22 15.56
C ALA A 125 -8.19 16.91 15.26
N LEU A 126 -7.62 15.78 15.69
CA LEU A 126 -8.27 14.47 15.59
C LEU A 126 -9.44 14.35 16.58
N GLU A 127 -9.29 14.83 17.83
CA GLU A 127 -10.40 14.91 18.79
C GLU A 127 -11.52 15.84 18.32
N ASP A 128 -11.17 16.98 17.73
CA ASP A 128 -12.15 17.90 17.14
C ASP A 128 -12.93 17.20 16.00
N SER A 129 -12.28 16.34 15.23
CA SER A 129 -12.92 15.54 14.18
C SER A 129 -13.90 14.50 14.74
N VAL A 130 -13.58 13.84 15.86
CA VAL A 130 -14.51 12.93 16.55
C VAL A 130 -15.72 13.73 17.07
N THR A 131 -15.47 14.85 17.72
CA THR A 131 -16.53 15.74 18.22
C THR A 131 -17.46 16.21 17.10
N ALA A 132 -16.90 16.56 15.94
CA ALA A 132 -17.69 16.95 14.78
C ALA A 132 -18.56 15.79 14.26
N GLN A 133 -18.04 14.57 14.23
CA GLN A 133 -18.81 13.39 13.85
C GLN A 133 -19.91 13.07 14.86
N ALA A 134 -19.60 13.12 16.16
CA ALA A 134 -20.56 12.88 17.23
C ALA A 134 -21.75 13.89 17.22
N ASN A 135 -21.52 15.09 16.73
CA ASN A 135 -22.52 16.15 16.65
C ASN A 135 -23.17 16.30 15.25
N ALA A 136 -22.83 15.43 14.29
CA ALA A 136 -23.33 15.52 12.94
C ALA A 136 -24.74 14.88 12.79
N GLY A 137 -25.61 15.52 12.01
CA GLY A 137 -26.94 15.01 11.69
C GLY A 137 -28.03 15.40 12.70
N PRO A 138 -29.29 15.06 12.41
CA PRO A 138 -30.45 15.38 13.26
C PRO A 138 -30.58 14.38 14.42
N GLY A 139 -31.13 14.81 15.53
CA GLY A 139 -31.56 13.96 16.63
C GLY A 139 -30.53 13.78 17.74
N GLN A 140 -29.74 14.80 18.02
CA GLN A 140 -28.79 14.77 19.16
C GLN A 140 -29.48 14.64 20.51
N PRO A 141 -28.84 13.98 21.49
CA PRO A 141 -27.55 13.28 21.44
C PRO A 141 -27.58 11.98 20.63
N HIS A 142 -26.39 11.46 20.27
CA HIS A 142 -26.21 10.18 19.58
C HIS A 142 -25.60 9.14 20.52
N PRO A 143 -26.37 8.57 21.49
CA PRO A 143 -25.81 7.67 22.51
C PRO A 143 -25.24 6.38 21.93
N ALA A 144 -25.70 5.93 20.78
CA ALA A 144 -25.15 4.76 20.11
C ALA A 144 -23.74 5.05 19.56
N PHE A 145 -23.52 6.25 19.02
CA PHE A 145 -22.18 6.69 18.61
C PHE A 145 -21.23 6.77 19.82
N GLU A 146 -21.67 7.40 20.93
CA GLU A 146 -20.84 7.53 22.15
C GLU A 146 -20.47 6.15 22.72
N ALA A 147 -21.40 5.19 22.71
CA ALA A 147 -21.15 3.84 23.16
C ALA A 147 -20.12 3.12 22.26
N GLY A 148 -20.24 3.26 20.94
CA GLY A 148 -19.27 2.74 19.98
C GLY A 148 -17.90 3.40 20.13
N GLU A 149 -17.86 4.72 20.28
CA GLU A 149 -16.63 5.49 20.46
C GLU A 149 -15.84 5.01 21.69
N ALA A 150 -16.51 4.80 22.83
CA ALA A 150 -15.85 4.29 24.04
C ALA A 150 -15.17 2.93 23.77
N ILE A 151 -15.87 2.00 23.13
CA ILE A 151 -15.32 0.69 22.75
C ILE A 151 -14.15 0.86 21.76
N GLY A 152 -14.30 1.74 20.77
CA GLY A 152 -13.25 2.04 19.81
C GLY A 152 -11.96 2.55 20.46
N ARG A 153 -12.09 3.45 21.43
CA ARG A 153 -10.93 3.97 22.19
C ARG A 153 -10.20 2.87 22.96
N ASP A 154 -10.93 1.95 23.57
CA ASP A 154 -10.33 0.81 24.30
C ASP A 154 -9.56 -0.10 23.32
N VAL A 155 -10.16 -0.48 22.19
CA VAL A 155 -9.51 -1.28 21.16
C VAL A 155 -8.31 -0.53 20.55
N GLY A 156 -8.45 0.75 20.26
CA GLY A 156 -7.35 1.57 19.77
C GLY A 156 -6.15 1.56 20.71
N ALA A 157 -6.40 1.65 22.04
CA ALA A 157 -5.35 1.59 23.05
C ALA A 157 -4.66 0.21 23.08
N GLU A 158 -5.41 -0.89 22.94
CA GLU A 158 -4.85 -2.25 22.88
C GLU A 158 -3.93 -2.42 21.67
N ILE A 159 -4.34 -1.94 20.49
CA ILE A 159 -3.54 -2.03 19.27
C ILE A 159 -2.33 -1.11 19.31
N VAL A 160 -2.43 0.07 19.91
CA VAL A 160 -1.27 0.94 20.17
C VAL A 160 -0.28 0.25 21.11
N ALA A 161 -0.75 -0.41 22.19
CA ALA A 161 0.12 -1.16 23.08
C ALA A 161 0.88 -2.28 22.34
N ARG A 162 0.21 -3.00 21.41
CA ARG A 162 0.85 -3.97 20.53
C ARG A 162 1.93 -3.30 19.66
N ALA A 163 1.61 -2.17 19.02
CA ALA A 163 2.54 -1.46 18.16
C ALA A 163 3.79 -0.94 18.90
N MET A 164 3.62 -0.52 20.16
CA MET A 164 4.74 -0.12 21.01
C MET A 164 5.68 -1.27 21.37
N ALA A 165 5.18 -2.50 21.37
CA ALA A 165 5.91 -3.71 21.75
C ALA A 165 6.39 -4.55 20.55
N ASP A 166 6.01 -4.22 19.32
CA ASP A 166 6.23 -5.05 18.12
C ASP A 166 7.68 -5.06 17.61
N GLY A 167 8.54 -4.20 18.12
CA GLY A 167 9.94 -4.12 17.74
C GLY A 167 10.26 -3.14 16.60
N PHE A 168 9.28 -2.42 16.05
CA PHE A 168 9.51 -1.45 14.97
C PHE A 168 10.49 -0.34 15.37
N THR A 169 10.48 0.06 16.64
CA THR A 169 11.38 1.09 17.20
C THR A 169 12.73 0.55 17.66
N ASN A 170 12.98 -0.75 17.51
CA ASN A 170 14.26 -1.35 17.88
C ASN A 170 15.42 -0.77 17.06
N PRO A 171 16.63 -0.70 17.62
CA PRO A 171 17.80 -0.19 16.89
C PRO A 171 18.05 -0.98 15.60
N ASN A 172 18.27 -0.25 14.51
CA ASN A 172 18.73 -0.83 13.26
C ASN A 172 20.21 -1.18 13.37
N THR A 173 20.52 -2.47 13.54
CA THR A 173 21.89 -2.98 13.66
C THR A 173 22.41 -3.67 12.39
N ALA A 174 21.60 -3.72 11.33
CA ALA A 174 21.93 -4.41 10.08
C ALA A 174 23.18 -3.83 9.42
N THR A 175 24.12 -4.69 9.07
CA THR A 175 25.40 -4.33 8.48
C THR A 175 25.61 -5.15 7.21
N PRO A 176 25.87 -4.51 6.05
CA PRO A 176 26.12 -5.23 4.80
C PRO A 176 27.46 -5.99 4.84
N PRO A 177 27.54 -7.17 4.19
CA PRO A 177 28.80 -7.83 3.91
C PRO A 177 29.71 -6.95 3.05
N VAL A 178 31.02 -7.17 3.15
CA VAL A 178 32.03 -6.48 2.32
C VAL A 178 32.42 -7.38 1.15
N GLY A 179 32.38 -6.83 -0.05
CA GLY A 179 32.82 -7.55 -1.25
C GLY A 179 32.03 -7.21 -2.50
N PRO A 180 32.43 -7.73 -3.66
CA PRO A 180 31.75 -7.52 -4.92
C PRO A 180 30.34 -8.12 -4.91
N GLY A 181 29.39 -7.45 -5.56
CA GLY A 181 28.01 -7.92 -5.65
C GLY A 181 27.13 -7.59 -4.45
N PHE A 182 27.69 -7.10 -3.35
CA PHE A 182 26.90 -6.64 -2.21
C PHE A 182 26.54 -5.16 -2.29
N TRP A 183 25.37 -4.85 -1.75
CA TRP A 183 24.86 -3.48 -1.66
C TRP A 183 25.72 -2.62 -0.73
N THR A 184 25.93 -1.38 -1.15
CA THR A 184 26.55 -0.33 -0.34
C THR A 184 25.71 0.95 -0.43
N SER A 185 25.69 1.75 0.62
CA SER A 185 25.03 3.07 0.60
C SER A 185 25.58 3.96 -0.52
N SER A 186 24.70 4.71 -1.17
CA SER A 186 25.08 5.76 -2.15
C SER A 186 25.23 7.13 -1.52
N ALA A 187 24.91 7.28 -0.23
CA ALA A 187 25.05 8.54 0.50
C ALA A 187 26.52 8.83 0.89
N THR A 188 26.83 10.11 1.03
CA THR A 188 28.14 10.59 1.53
C THR A 188 27.90 11.53 2.72
N PRO A 189 28.28 11.16 3.96
CA PRO A 189 28.84 9.87 4.35
C PRO A 189 27.86 8.69 4.18
N PRO A 190 28.35 7.44 4.12
CA PRO A 190 27.50 6.25 4.02
C PRO A 190 26.48 6.18 5.16
N GLN A 191 25.23 5.92 4.81
CA GLN A 191 24.13 5.76 5.77
C GLN A 191 23.83 4.29 6.03
N ARG A 192 23.27 3.99 7.21
CA ARG A 192 22.73 2.67 7.48
C ARG A 192 21.60 2.34 6.50
N VAL A 193 21.42 1.05 6.22
CA VAL A 193 20.31 0.56 5.39
C VAL A 193 18.96 0.99 5.99
N ASN A 194 18.05 1.49 5.16
CA ASN A 194 16.70 1.80 5.63
C ASN A 194 15.93 0.49 5.95
N GLY A 195 15.24 0.46 7.09
CA GLY A 195 14.40 -0.67 7.49
C GLY A 195 15.15 -1.89 8.00
N GLY A 196 16.41 -1.72 8.43
CA GLY A 196 17.20 -2.84 8.95
C GLY A 196 16.61 -3.54 10.18
N GLN A 197 15.66 -2.92 10.87
CA GLN A 197 14.93 -3.52 12.00
C GLN A 197 13.73 -4.38 11.57
N LEU A 198 13.22 -4.22 10.34
CA LEU A 198 11.97 -4.86 9.90
C LEU A 198 11.91 -6.39 10.08
N PRO A 199 12.98 -7.16 9.85
CA PRO A 199 12.91 -8.61 10.10
C PRO A 199 12.67 -9.00 11.56
N GLY A 200 12.88 -8.07 12.49
CA GLY A 200 12.62 -8.26 13.93
C GLY A 200 11.26 -7.72 14.39
N VAL A 201 10.46 -7.16 13.49
CA VAL A 201 9.12 -6.68 13.82
C VAL A 201 8.15 -7.85 13.91
N GLN A 202 7.28 -7.83 14.94
CA GLN A 202 6.25 -8.84 15.11
C GLN A 202 5.20 -8.73 13.98
N PRO A 203 5.07 -9.74 13.12
CA PRO A 203 4.13 -9.70 12.02
C PRO A 203 2.68 -9.89 12.47
N TRP A 204 1.74 -9.68 11.55
CA TRP A 204 0.31 -9.85 11.78
C TRP A 204 -0.14 -11.31 11.53
N PHE A 205 0.30 -11.91 10.44
CA PHE A 205 -0.08 -13.26 10.00
C PHE A 205 1.11 -14.20 9.89
N LEU A 206 2.28 -13.70 9.51
CA LEU A 206 3.47 -14.53 9.38
C LEU A 206 3.91 -15.08 10.74
N THR A 207 4.46 -16.29 10.75
CA THR A 207 5.10 -16.87 11.93
C THR A 207 6.55 -16.43 12.10
N SER A 208 7.18 -16.00 11.01
CA SER A 208 8.52 -15.40 10.98
C SER A 208 8.73 -14.57 9.71
N ALA A 209 9.63 -13.60 9.77
CA ALA A 209 10.02 -12.81 8.60
C ALA A 209 10.56 -13.67 7.44
N SER A 210 11.13 -14.83 7.71
CA SER A 210 11.72 -15.73 6.70
C SER A 210 10.76 -16.76 6.11
N GLN A 211 9.49 -16.78 6.53
CA GLN A 211 8.54 -17.84 6.17
C GLN A 211 8.38 -18.02 4.65
N PHE A 212 8.37 -16.94 3.89
CA PHE A 212 8.28 -16.96 2.43
C PHE A 212 9.51 -16.33 1.76
N ARG A 213 10.68 -16.41 2.41
CA ARG A 213 11.91 -15.91 1.80
C ARG A 213 12.14 -16.59 0.45
N PRO A 214 12.24 -15.84 -0.66
CA PRO A 214 12.51 -16.41 -1.96
C PRO A 214 13.93 -17.03 -1.99
N GLY A 215 14.17 -17.94 -2.92
CA GLY A 215 15.52 -18.45 -3.18
C GLY A 215 16.52 -17.35 -3.52
N PRO A 216 17.82 -17.61 -3.51
CA PRO A 216 18.83 -16.59 -3.77
C PRO A 216 18.70 -16.01 -5.18
N PRO A 217 19.02 -14.69 -5.36
CA PRO A 217 19.10 -14.08 -6.68
C PRO A 217 20.23 -14.73 -7.50
N PRO A 218 20.28 -14.50 -8.84
CA PRO A 218 21.41 -14.90 -9.64
C PRO A 218 22.74 -14.42 -9.03
N ALA A 219 23.73 -15.32 -8.95
CA ALA A 219 25.03 -14.99 -8.37
C ALA A 219 25.68 -13.82 -9.15
N PHE A 220 26.29 -12.89 -8.42
CA PHE A 220 26.98 -11.75 -9.02
C PHE A 220 28.02 -12.22 -10.06
N GLY A 221 27.97 -11.63 -11.26
CA GLY A 221 28.83 -12.00 -12.38
C GLY A 221 28.41 -13.26 -13.16
N SER A 222 27.38 -13.99 -12.71
CA SER A 222 26.87 -15.15 -13.47
C SER A 222 26.20 -14.71 -14.79
N PRO A 223 26.06 -15.62 -15.78
CA PRO A 223 25.37 -15.29 -17.03
C PRO A 223 23.95 -14.74 -16.81
N ALA A 224 23.20 -15.29 -15.85
CA ALA A 224 21.84 -14.82 -15.53
C ALA A 224 21.85 -13.40 -14.90
N PHE A 225 22.82 -13.10 -14.02
CA PHE A 225 23.00 -11.75 -13.49
C PHE A 225 23.35 -10.76 -14.59
N GLN A 226 24.30 -11.11 -15.47
CA GLN A 226 24.73 -10.26 -16.58
C GLN A 226 23.60 -9.99 -17.58
N ALA A 227 22.77 -10.98 -17.88
CA ALA A 227 21.59 -10.81 -18.71
C ALA A 227 20.59 -9.81 -18.09
N GLY A 228 20.30 -9.94 -16.80
CA GLY A 228 19.45 -8.98 -16.08
C GLY A 228 20.04 -7.57 -16.05
N LEU A 229 21.36 -7.44 -15.86
CA LEU A 229 22.05 -6.14 -15.87
C LEU A 229 21.98 -5.49 -17.26
N ALA A 230 22.22 -6.27 -18.32
CA ALA A 230 22.14 -5.80 -19.71
C ALA A 230 20.73 -5.32 -20.08
N GLU A 231 19.69 -6.00 -19.60
CA GLU A 231 18.31 -5.58 -19.79
C GLU A 231 18.06 -4.19 -19.17
N ILE A 232 18.48 -3.95 -17.94
CA ILE A 232 18.31 -2.64 -17.29
C ILE A 232 19.14 -1.56 -17.99
N ARG A 233 20.36 -1.93 -18.46
CA ARG A 233 21.18 -1.01 -19.24
C ARG A 233 20.47 -0.60 -20.52
N GLN A 234 19.93 -1.55 -21.28
CA GLN A 234 19.18 -1.27 -22.50
C GLN A 234 17.98 -0.35 -22.22
N ILE A 235 17.20 -0.64 -21.17
CA ILE A 235 16.07 0.22 -20.76
C ILE A 235 16.58 1.62 -20.43
N SER A 236 17.64 1.75 -19.67
CA SER A 236 18.24 3.04 -19.30
C SER A 236 18.65 3.87 -20.52
N ASP A 237 19.25 3.23 -21.52
CA ASP A 237 19.76 3.88 -22.73
C ASP A 237 18.64 4.28 -23.71
N THR A 238 17.51 3.55 -23.72
CA THR A 238 16.41 3.72 -24.69
C THR A 238 15.08 4.12 -24.06
N ARG A 239 15.10 4.62 -22.82
CA ARG A 239 13.92 4.96 -22.02
C ARG A 239 12.99 5.92 -22.77
N THR A 240 11.73 5.53 -22.94
CA THR A 240 10.72 6.36 -23.57
C THR A 240 10.10 7.36 -22.60
N PRO A 241 9.48 8.47 -23.09
CA PRO A 241 8.73 9.39 -22.24
C PRO A 241 7.63 8.70 -21.43
N GLU A 242 6.94 7.70 -21.99
CA GLU A 242 5.91 6.94 -21.28
C GLU A 242 6.51 6.11 -20.14
N GLN A 243 7.64 5.45 -20.35
CA GLN A 243 8.34 4.73 -19.28
C GLN A 243 8.79 5.67 -18.14
N VAL A 244 9.20 6.90 -18.49
CA VAL A 244 9.51 7.93 -17.49
C VAL A 244 8.25 8.31 -16.71
N ARG A 245 7.12 8.56 -17.38
CA ARG A 245 5.85 8.88 -16.74
C ARG A 245 5.42 7.79 -15.76
N ILE A 246 5.45 6.53 -16.19
CA ILE A 246 5.12 5.37 -15.35
C ILE A 246 6.07 5.28 -14.13
N ALA A 247 7.38 5.43 -14.34
CA ALA A 247 8.35 5.38 -13.24
C ALA A 247 8.16 6.52 -12.23
N MET A 248 7.79 7.71 -12.69
CA MET A 248 7.50 8.86 -11.82
C MET A 248 6.19 8.68 -11.05
N PHE A 249 5.15 8.14 -11.68
CA PHE A 249 3.89 7.82 -11.02
C PHE A 249 4.12 6.88 -9.82
N TRP A 250 4.85 5.78 -10.03
CA TRP A 250 5.15 4.79 -9.00
C TRP A 250 6.32 5.20 -8.08
N ALA A 251 6.77 6.44 -8.08
CA ALA A 251 7.90 6.85 -7.22
C ALA A 251 7.59 6.69 -5.73
N PHE A 252 6.46 7.16 -5.28
CA PHE A 252 5.92 7.04 -3.92
C PHE A 252 6.96 7.28 -2.80
N ASN A 253 7.69 8.38 -2.93
CA ASN A 253 8.71 8.79 -1.96
C ASN A 253 8.10 9.46 -0.71
N ALA A 254 8.93 9.77 0.28
CA ALA A 254 8.54 10.59 1.43
C ALA A 254 7.91 11.92 0.99
N GLY A 255 6.76 12.27 1.59
CA GLY A 255 5.93 13.41 1.19
C GLY A 255 4.87 13.08 0.14
N THR A 256 4.68 11.79 -0.18
CA THR A 256 3.51 11.24 -0.87
C THR A 256 2.74 10.30 0.07
N ILE A 257 1.60 9.79 -0.37
CA ILE A 257 0.86 8.76 0.38
C ILE A 257 1.62 7.44 0.52
N THR A 258 2.74 7.27 -0.19
CA THR A 258 3.55 6.05 -0.32
C THR A 258 2.85 4.90 -1.07
N GLY A 259 3.58 3.84 -1.42
CA GLY A 259 2.98 2.69 -2.11
C GLY A 259 1.92 1.98 -1.27
N SER A 260 2.13 1.86 0.05
CA SER A 260 1.11 1.29 0.95
C SER A 260 -0.15 2.15 0.98
N GLY A 261 -0.01 3.48 1.10
CA GLY A 261 -1.14 4.41 1.08
C GLY A 261 -1.88 4.46 -0.25
N PHE A 262 -1.19 4.26 -1.37
CA PHE A 262 -1.82 4.12 -2.68
C PHE A 262 -2.76 2.89 -2.73
N TRP A 263 -2.33 1.74 -2.22
CA TRP A 263 -3.18 0.56 -2.17
C TRP A 263 -4.33 0.71 -1.16
N MET A 264 -4.15 1.49 -0.08
CA MET A 264 -5.26 1.89 0.80
C MET A 264 -6.24 2.85 0.12
N GLU A 265 -5.77 3.68 -0.82
CA GLU A 265 -6.64 4.51 -1.65
C GLU A 265 -7.46 3.67 -2.61
N VAL A 266 -6.85 2.69 -3.29
CA VAL A 266 -7.56 1.71 -4.14
C VAL A 266 -8.62 0.99 -3.30
N ALA A 267 -8.27 0.44 -2.14
CA ALA A 267 -9.22 -0.20 -1.23
C ALA A 267 -10.39 0.74 -0.85
N SER A 268 -10.11 2.03 -0.59
CA SER A 268 -11.16 3.00 -0.28
C SER A 268 -12.11 3.24 -1.46
N GLN A 269 -11.58 3.24 -2.68
CA GLN A 269 -12.38 3.38 -3.90
C GLN A 269 -13.30 2.17 -4.09
N ASP A 270 -12.76 0.97 -3.94
CA ASP A 270 -13.50 -0.28 -4.11
C ASP A 270 -14.60 -0.41 -3.05
N VAL A 271 -14.28 -0.16 -1.78
CA VAL A 271 -15.26 -0.12 -0.68
C VAL A 271 -16.45 0.79 -0.99
N LEU A 272 -16.18 2.00 -1.49
CA LEU A 272 -17.23 2.97 -1.81
C LEU A 272 -17.99 2.61 -3.08
N GLN A 273 -17.32 2.08 -4.09
CA GLN A 273 -17.93 1.67 -5.37
C GLN A 273 -18.89 0.50 -5.18
N HIS A 274 -18.53 -0.45 -4.33
CA HIS A 274 -19.34 -1.66 -4.05
C HIS A 274 -20.37 -1.45 -2.92
N GLY A 275 -20.38 -0.27 -2.29
CA GLY A 275 -21.39 0.09 -1.28
C GLY A 275 -21.36 -0.79 -0.04
N LEU A 276 -20.15 -1.15 0.43
CA LEU A 276 -19.96 -2.02 1.59
C LEU A 276 -20.48 -1.35 2.88
N SER A 277 -20.85 -2.18 3.86
CA SER A 277 -21.11 -1.75 5.24
C SER A 277 -19.83 -1.32 5.93
N GLU A 278 -19.95 -0.65 7.10
CA GLU A 278 -18.79 -0.23 7.90
C GLU A 278 -17.93 -1.43 8.33
N ARG A 279 -18.57 -2.53 8.71
CA ARG A 279 -17.89 -3.77 9.06
C ARG A 279 -17.09 -4.36 7.89
N GLU A 280 -17.71 -4.45 6.71
CA GLU A 280 -17.04 -4.95 5.52
C GLU A 280 -15.91 -4.03 5.06
N ALA A 281 -16.13 -2.71 5.13
CA ALA A 281 -15.12 -1.71 4.78
C ALA A 281 -13.88 -1.79 5.68
N THR A 282 -14.09 -1.83 7.00
CA THR A 282 -12.99 -1.96 7.97
C THR A 282 -12.27 -3.30 7.85
N HIS A 283 -12.97 -4.38 7.47
CA HIS A 283 -12.37 -5.68 7.19
C HIS A 283 -11.40 -5.59 6.00
N VAL A 284 -11.83 -4.99 4.89
CA VAL A 284 -10.95 -4.76 3.72
C VAL A 284 -9.71 -3.97 4.13
N PHE A 285 -9.87 -2.86 4.86
CA PHE A 285 -8.73 -2.03 5.29
C PHE A 285 -7.78 -2.78 6.22
N ALA A 286 -8.30 -3.56 7.16
CA ALA A 286 -7.49 -4.35 8.08
C ALA A 286 -6.67 -5.42 7.33
N LEU A 287 -7.32 -6.23 6.50
CA LEU A 287 -6.66 -7.34 5.82
C LEU A 287 -5.64 -6.84 4.79
N VAL A 288 -5.97 -5.81 4.00
CA VAL A 288 -5.04 -5.22 3.03
C VAL A 288 -3.81 -4.63 3.72
N SER A 289 -4.01 -3.77 4.73
CA SER A 289 -2.89 -3.08 5.38
C SER A 289 -1.97 -4.01 6.16
N ALA A 290 -2.53 -4.96 6.91
CA ALA A 290 -1.75 -5.95 7.67
C ALA A 290 -0.96 -6.89 6.75
N THR A 291 -1.56 -7.30 5.62
CA THR A 291 -0.88 -8.12 4.62
C THR A 291 0.27 -7.36 3.93
N ILE A 292 0.08 -6.07 3.63
CA ILE A 292 1.15 -5.21 3.10
C ILE A 292 2.32 -5.13 4.10
N ALA A 293 2.04 -4.95 5.39
CA ALA A 293 3.08 -4.86 6.42
C ALA A 293 3.88 -6.16 6.51
N ASP A 294 3.22 -7.30 6.51
CA ASP A 294 3.88 -8.61 6.54
C ASP A 294 4.70 -8.86 5.27
N ALA A 295 4.20 -8.45 4.09
CA ALA A 295 4.95 -8.52 2.85
C ALA A 295 6.21 -7.63 2.89
N GLN A 296 6.16 -6.46 3.54
CA GLN A 296 7.34 -5.64 3.78
C GLN A 296 8.34 -6.33 4.73
N ILE A 297 7.87 -6.93 5.82
CA ILE A 297 8.71 -7.66 6.76
C ILE A 297 9.47 -8.79 6.03
N GLY A 298 8.76 -9.63 5.28
CA GLY A 298 9.36 -10.72 4.50
C GLY A 298 10.30 -10.22 3.40
N CYS A 299 9.94 -9.12 2.75
CA CYS A 299 10.78 -8.47 1.74
C CYS A 299 12.12 -7.99 2.34
N TRP A 300 12.09 -7.36 3.51
CA TRP A 300 13.30 -6.87 4.18
C TRP A 300 14.15 -7.99 4.75
N ASP A 301 13.54 -9.06 5.23
CA ASP A 301 14.27 -10.27 5.59
C ASP A 301 15.11 -10.80 4.42
N ALA A 302 14.51 -10.95 3.25
CA ALA A 302 15.23 -11.37 2.05
C ALA A 302 16.30 -10.35 1.61
N LYS A 303 16.01 -9.04 1.66
CA LYS A 303 16.97 -7.98 1.34
C LYS A 303 18.22 -8.04 2.21
N LEU A 304 18.06 -8.25 3.52
CA LEU A 304 19.15 -8.30 4.49
C LEU A 304 19.80 -9.68 4.58
N THR A 305 19.21 -10.71 3.99
CA THR A 305 19.84 -12.02 3.78
C THR A 305 20.79 -11.98 2.59
N TYR A 306 20.35 -11.42 1.46
CA TYR A 306 21.11 -11.51 0.21
C TYR A 306 21.97 -10.28 -0.10
N TRP A 307 21.62 -9.11 0.40
CA TRP A 307 22.36 -7.86 0.24
C TRP A 307 22.73 -7.52 -1.20
N LEU A 308 21.91 -7.87 -2.17
CA LEU A 308 22.22 -7.73 -3.59
C LEU A 308 22.48 -6.27 -3.98
N ILE A 309 23.55 -6.07 -4.75
CA ILE A 309 23.95 -4.82 -5.37
C ILE A 309 22.83 -4.27 -6.29
N ARG A 310 22.70 -2.95 -6.35
CA ARG A 310 21.76 -2.24 -7.25
C ARG A 310 22.32 -2.15 -8.68
N PRO A 311 21.42 -2.07 -9.72
CA PRO A 311 21.86 -1.96 -11.12
C PRO A 311 22.85 -0.84 -11.39
N TRP A 312 22.57 0.38 -10.92
CA TRP A 312 23.46 1.55 -11.11
C TRP A 312 24.81 1.49 -10.38
N LYS A 313 24.92 0.60 -9.40
CA LYS A 313 26.18 0.33 -8.71
C LYS A 313 26.97 -0.76 -9.42
N ALA A 314 26.30 -1.73 -10.05
CA ALA A 314 26.91 -2.80 -10.82
C ALA A 314 27.38 -2.30 -12.21
N ASP A 315 26.63 -1.41 -12.83
CA ASP A 315 26.98 -0.69 -14.06
C ASP A 315 26.71 0.82 -13.89
N PRO A 316 27.76 1.65 -13.66
CA PRO A 316 27.63 3.09 -13.47
C PRO A 316 27.06 3.87 -14.66
N ALA A 317 26.95 3.24 -15.84
CA ALA A 317 26.34 3.86 -17.00
C ALA A 317 24.79 3.76 -16.99
N ILE A 318 24.21 2.94 -16.11
CA ILE A 318 22.77 2.93 -15.86
C ILE A 318 22.36 4.19 -15.12
N THR A 319 21.50 5.00 -15.72
CA THR A 319 20.99 6.24 -15.12
C THR A 319 19.74 5.96 -14.29
N VAL A 320 19.73 6.46 -13.04
CA VAL A 320 18.54 6.45 -12.19
C VAL A 320 17.74 7.72 -12.44
N LEU A 321 16.41 7.60 -12.55
CA LEU A 321 15.54 8.78 -12.69
C LEU A 321 15.57 9.62 -11.42
N PRO A 322 15.92 10.92 -11.48
CA PRO A 322 16.10 11.77 -10.29
C PRO A 322 14.86 11.83 -9.40
N ALA A 323 13.65 11.86 -9.97
CA ALA A 323 12.40 11.91 -9.24
C ALA A 323 12.14 10.63 -8.41
N VAL A 324 12.70 9.48 -8.82
CA VAL A 324 12.62 8.22 -8.08
C VAL A 324 13.69 8.13 -7.01
N GLY A 325 14.89 8.67 -7.28
CA GLY A 325 16.02 8.65 -6.38
C GLY A 325 16.70 7.29 -6.26
N MET A 326 17.71 7.23 -5.42
CA MET A 326 18.52 6.03 -5.15
C MET A 326 18.11 5.41 -3.82
N PRO A 327 17.29 4.32 -3.81
CA PRO A 327 16.84 3.71 -2.56
C PRO A 327 18.00 3.22 -1.69
N ASN A 328 18.02 3.62 -0.41
CA ASN A 328 19.08 3.26 0.53
C ASN A 328 18.84 1.88 1.17
N HIS A 329 18.66 0.86 0.34
CA HIS A 329 18.51 -0.54 0.74
C HIS A 329 18.82 -1.50 -0.43
N PRO A 330 19.12 -2.80 -0.17
CA PRO A 330 19.48 -3.78 -1.19
C PRO A 330 18.43 -3.95 -2.30
N SER A 331 18.87 -4.47 -3.45
CA SER A 331 18.02 -4.63 -4.63
C SER A 331 16.95 -5.71 -4.43
N TYR A 332 17.36 -6.93 -4.21
CA TYR A 332 16.51 -8.12 -4.21
C TYR A 332 15.86 -8.42 -2.86
N PRO A 333 14.54 -8.75 -2.86
CA PRO A 333 13.56 -8.57 -3.90
C PRO A 333 13.03 -7.13 -3.99
N SER A 334 12.18 -6.80 -4.97
CA SER A 334 11.59 -5.48 -5.13
C SER A 334 10.52 -5.19 -4.08
N GLY A 335 10.69 -4.12 -3.28
CA GLY A 335 9.71 -3.71 -2.27
C GLY A 335 8.36 -3.30 -2.87
N HIS A 336 8.35 -2.57 -3.99
CA HIS A 336 7.14 -2.22 -4.72
C HIS A 336 6.37 -3.46 -5.17
N SER A 337 7.09 -4.49 -5.66
CA SER A 337 6.45 -5.73 -6.10
C SER A 337 5.88 -6.53 -4.93
N CYS A 338 6.57 -6.59 -3.78
CA CYS A 338 6.06 -7.24 -2.57
C CYS A 338 4.74 -6.57 -2.09
N VAL A 339 4.75 -5.25 -1.96
CA VAL A 339 3.59 -4.46 -1.51
C VAL A 339 2.44 -4.56 -2.50
N SER A 340 2.70 -4.31 -3.78
CA SER A 340 1.62 -4.28 -4.77
C SER A 340 0.98 -5.65 -4.98
N SER A 341 1.77 -6.73 -5.04
CA SER A 341 1.20 -8.06 -5.23
C SER A 341 0.46 -8.58 -4.00
N SER A 342 0.86 -8.20 -2.78
CA SER A 342 0.13 -8.57 -1.58
C SER A 342 -1.21 -7.84 -1.49
N ALA A 343 -1.24 -6.55 -1.75
CA ALA A 343 -2.46 -5.76 -1.75
C ALA A 343 -3.45 -6.22 -2.82
N ALA A 344 -2.98 -6.37 -4.06
CA ALA A 344 -3.82 -6.79 -5.19
C ALA A 344 -4.42 -8.20 -5.00
N GLU A 345 -3.67 -9.15 -4.43
CA GLU A 345 -4.19 -10.50 -4.16
C GLU A 345 -5.30 -10.47 -3.10
N VAL A 346 -5.17 -9.64 -2.04
CA VAL A 346 -6.23 -9.45 -1.04
C VAL A 346 -7.44 -8.77 -1.65
N LEU A 347 -7.26 -7.63 -2.35
CA LEU A 347 -8.36 -6.92 -3.00
C LEU A 347 -9.10 -7.81 -4.00
N SER A 348 -8.38 -8.63 -4.77
CA SER A 348 -8.99 -9.59 -5.70
C SER A 348 -9.79 -10.71 -5.00
N ALA A 349 -9.54 -10.98 -3.72
CA ALA A 349 -10.36 -11.92 -2.95
C ALA A 349 -11.69 -11.28 -2.53
N PHE A 350 -11.71 -9.98 -2.24
CA PHE A 350 -12.95 -9.23 -1.95
C PHE A 350 -13.71 -8.83 -3.23
N PHE A 351 -12.98 -8.45 -4.28
CA PHE A 351 -13.51 -7.90 -5.54
C PHE A 351 -12.95 -8.69 -6.74
N PRO A 352 -13.41 -9.93 -6.97
CA PRO A 352 -12.86 -10.82 -8.00
C PRO A 352 -12.99 -10.28 -9.43
N GLU A 353 -13.98 -9.45 -9.70
CA GLU A 353 -14.18 -8.76 -10.97
C GLU A 353 -13.07 -7.74 -11.30
N GLU A 354 -12.40 -7.23 -10.29
CA GLU A 354 -11.32 -6.24 -10.41
C GLU A 354 -9.94 -6.90 -10.66
N ARG A 355 -9.84 -8.24 -10.54
CA ARG A 355 -8.57 -8.98 -10.61
C ARG A 355 -7.70 -8.60 -11.80
N ALA A 356 -8.27 -8.52 -12.98
CA ALA A 356 -7.50 -8.22 -14.19
C ALA A 356 -6.85 -6.83 -14.14
N GLN A 357 -7.54 -5.83 -13.60
CA GLN A 357 -7.04 -4.48 -13.44
C GLN A 357 -5.98 -4.41 -12.32
N LEU A 358 -6.24 -5.06 -11.20
CA LEU A 358 -5.31 -5.14 -10.08
C LEU A 358 -3.99 -5.83 -10.48
N ASP A 359 -4.06 -6.93 -11.24
CA ASP A 359 -2.88 -7.62 -11.78
C ASP A 359 -2.11 -6.73 -12.78
N ALA A 360 -2.78 -5.96 -13.63
CA ALA A 360 -2.13 -5.00 -14.52
C ALA A 360 -1.38 -3.92 -13.75
N MET A 361 -1.95 -3.41 -12.65
CA MET A 361 -1.29 -2.45 -11.77
C MET A 361 -0.05 -3.04 -11.08
N VAL A 362 -0.08 -4.30 -10.66
CA VAL A 362 1.07 -5.02 -10.10
C VAL A 362 2.20 -5.14 -11.12
N ILE A 363 1.88 -5.46 -12.36
CA ILE A 363 2.85 -5.54 -13.47
C ILE A 363 3.48 -4.18 -13.71
N GLU A 364 2.66 -3.12 -13.82
CA GLU A 364 3.13 -1.76 -14.06
C GLU A 364 4.02 -1.26 -12.92
N ALA A 365 3.62 -1.49 -11.66
CA ALA A 365 4.42 -1.16 -10.47
C ALA A 365 5.80 -1.82 -10.51
N GLY A 366 5.88 -3.08 -10.90
CA GLY A 366 7.14 -3.79 -11.09
C GLY A 366 7.99 -3.19 -12.20
N LEU A 367 7.44 -3.04 -13.42
CA LEU A 367 8.13 -2.49 -14.58
C LEU A 367 8.62 -1.07 -14.34
N SER A 368 7.86 -0.27 -13.60
CA SER A 368 8.23 1.10 -13.23
C SER A 368 9.60 1.17 -12.56
N ARG A 369 10.00 0.14 -11.80
CA ARG A 369 11.29 0.07 -11.12
C ARG A 369 12.44 -0.26 -12.06
N MET A 370 12.18 -1.06 -13.11
CA MET A 370 13.13 -1.27 -14.20
C MET A 370 13.30 0.02 -15.02
N TYR A 371 12.20 0.69 -15.34
CA TYR A 371 12.21 1.98 -16.04
C TYR A 371 12.96 3.06 -15.24
N ALA A 372 12.88 3.02 -13.93
CA ALA A 372 13.66 3.90 -13.06
C ALA A 372 15.17 3.56 -12.99
N GLY A 373 15.59 2.39 -13.46
CA GLY A 373 16.98 1.92 -13.41
C GLY A 373 17.39 1.36 -12.03
N ILE A 374 16.45 0.96 -11.18
CA ILE A 374 16.72 0.65 -9.78
C ILE A 374 16.50 -0.80 -9.36
N HIS A 375 15.94 -1.64 -10.23
CA HIS A 375 15.70 -3.06 -9.98
C HIS A 375 15.94 -3.92 -11.23
N TYR A 376 16.36 -5.15 -11.02
CA TYR A 376 16.42 -6.20 -12.04
C TYR A 376 15.03 -6.86 -12.19
N ARG A 377 14.79 -7.54 -13.32
CA ARG A 377 13.55 -8.30 -13.55
C ARG A 377 13.33 -9.38 -12.49
N PHE A 378 14.37 -10.11 -12.13
CA PHE A 378 14.28 -11.15 -11.10
C PHE A 378 13.98 -10.62 -9.70
N ASP A 379 14.29 -9.33 -9.39
CA ASP A 379 13.86 -8.69 -8.13
C ASP A 379 12.35 -8.55 -8.11
N ILE A 380 11.76 -8.20 -9.25
CA ILE A 380 10.32 -7.96 -9.41
C ILE A 380 9.56 -9.27 -9.29
N GLU A 381 9.99 -10.29 -10.02
CA GLU A 381 9.37 -11.61 -10.02
C GLU A 381 9.39 -12.25 -8.62
N ALA A 382 10.54 -12.19 -7.93
CA ALA A 382 10.67 -12.67 -6.56
C ALA A 382 9.78 -11.87 -5.58
N GLY A 383 9.71 -10.55 -5.75
CA GLY A 383 8.85 -9.71 -4.92
C GLY A 383 7.37 -10.01 -5.12
N GLN A 384 6.92 -10.22 -6.36
CA GLN A 384 5.55 -10.59 -6.67
C GLN A 384 5.18 -11.97 -6.09
N ALA A 385 6.07 -12.94 -6.21
CA ALA A 385 5.86 -14.28 -5.65
C ALA A 385 5.74 -14.24 -4.12
N LEU A 386 6.62 -13.49 -3.44
CA LEU A 386 6.60 -13.31 -1.99
C LEU A 386 5.28 -12.65 -1.55
N GLY A 387 4.91 -11.52 -2.15
CA GLY A 387 3.71 -10.79 -1.74
C GLY A 387 2.44 -11.61 -1.91
N ARG A 388 2.28 -12.33 -3.04
CA ARG A 388 1.17 -13.26 -3.24
C ARG A 388 1.14 -14.40 -2.22
N SER A 389 2.30 -14.92 -1.82
CA SER A 389 2.37 -16.00 -0.81
C SER A 389 1.92 -15.51 0.56
N VAL A 390 2.34 -14.30 0.95
CA VAL A 390 1.90 -13.65 2.21
C VAL A 390 0.40 -13.41 2.16
N ALA A 391 -0.13 -12.88 1.06
CA ALA A 391 -1.56 -12.60 0.92
C ALA A 391 -2.43 -13.85 1.03
N ARG A 392 -2.02 -14.94 0.39
CA ARG A 392 -2.75 -16.22 0.47
C ARG A 392 -2.77 -16.79 1.88
N LEU A 393 -1.67 -16.64 2.62
CA LEU A 393 -1.65 -17.00 4.04
C LEU A 393 -2.64 -16.16 4.84
N ALA A 394 -2.61 -14.84 4.67
CA ALA A 394 -3.48 -13.91 5.39
C ALA A 394 -4.96 -14.17 5.10
N ILE A 395 -5.34 -14.33 3.82
CA ILE A 395 -6.70 -14.68 3.39
C ILE A 395 -7.15 -16.00 3.99
N ALA A 396 -6.31 -17.04 4.00
CA ALA A 396 -6.63 -18.33 4.56
C ALA A 396 -6.78 -18.29 6.09
N ALA A 397 -5.91 -17.56 6.78
CA ALA A 397 -5.98 -17.36 8.22
C ALA A 397 -7.26 -16.62 8.63
N ASP A 398 -7.60 -15.57 7.90
CA ASP A 398 -8.80 -14.77 8.10
C ASP A 398 -10.07 -15.61 7.87
N ALA A 399 -10.16 -16.31 6.74
CA ALA A 399 -11.29 -17.18 6.40
C ALA A 399 -11.51 -18.34 7.41
N SER A 400 -10.46 -18.76 8.11
CA SER A 400 -10.54 -19.80 9.14
C SER A 400 -11.05 -19.28 10.50
N GLY A 401 -11.20 -17.97 10.68
CA GLY A 401 -11.50 -17.34 11.96
C GLY A 401 -10.37 -17.50 13.00
N ASN A 402 -9.16 -17.79 12.57
CA ASN A 402 -7.99 -18.04 13.44
C ASN A 402 -6.88 -17.03 13.12
N SER A 403 -7.22 -15.76 13.14
CA SER A 403 -6.28 -14.69 12.80
C SER A 403 -6.27 -13.59 13.86
N VAL A 404 -5.34 -12.66 13.75
CA VAL A 404 -5.30 -11.43 14.56
C VAL A 404 -6.51 -10.52 14.33
N LEU A 405 -7.32 -10.79 13.31
CA LEU A 405 -8.57 -10.10 13.00
C LEU A 405 -9.80 -10.76 13.64
N THR A 406 -9.60 -11.86 14.38
CA THR A 406 -10.67 -12.51 15.16
C THR A 406 -10.67 -11.94 16.58
N PRO A 407 -11.81 -11.45 17.11
CA PRO A 407 -11.92 -10.84 18.43
C PRO A 407 -11.51 -11.78 19.57
#